data_4d5c7518d7501c169ba48cbd94292cda
#
_entry.id   4d5c7518d7501c169ba48cbd94292cda
#
_cell.length_a   1.000
_cell.length_b   1.000
_cell.length_c   1.000
_cell.angle_alpha   90.00
_cell.angle_beta   90.00
_cell.angle_gamma   90.00
#
_symmetry.space_group_name_H-M   'P 1'
#
loop_
_entity.id
_entity.type
_entity.pdbx_description
1 polymer ?
#
loop_
_entity_poly.entity_id
_entity_poly.type
_entity_poly.pdbx_seq_one_letter_code
_entity_poly.pdbx_strand_id
1 'polypeptide(L)'
;MDKIIIRGGKKLRGDVKISGMKNSALPVIFGTIVANDVCTIKNLPDVSDIALALETLETIGAEVRFIDTTTAIIDTRGVQMKSPPLEYVSKMRGSTYLIGAMLGRFKKAQVGAPGGCNFGDRPINQHLKGFALLGARTSFESNAMIQAEAPDGLHGNLVYLDIASVGATINIMLAAVFAEGTTIIENAAREPHIVDTACFLNACGANIMGAGTNMIKIKGVKELHGCTYELAPDMIEAGTYMVAAAATGGRVTVKNIVPKHMEAVIAKLSEIGIPLEINDDSITVSGTDSFRATEIRTNPYPGFPTDMQPQFAALLACSKGVSKISESIWSGRFKYAAELNKMGANIEVIGNEAIINGVSMLKGADVKASDLRAGACLVIAGLAANGITSVSNVEYIDRGYENLIDKLKRLGADIKRV
;
A
#
# COMPACT_ATOMS: atom_id res chain seq x y z
N MET A 1 -19.00 -15.50 9.51
CA MET A 1 -17.77 -14.78 9.17
C MET A 1 -17.01 -15.64 8.18
N ASP A 2 -16.69 -15.11 7.05
CA ASP A 2 -15.97 -15.81 6.00
C ASP A 2 -14.59 -16.25 6.45
N LYS A 3 -14.15 -17.39 5.95
CA LYS A 3 -12.81 -17.97 6.21
C LYS A 3 -12.17 -18.39 4.90
N ILE A 4 -10.86 -18.35 4.86
CA ILE A 4 -10.09 -18.99 3.81
C ILE A 4 -9.57 -20.33 4.34
N ILE A 5 -9.93 -21.40 3.65
CA ILE A 5 -9.45 -22.76 3.95
C ILE A 5 -8.39 -23.14 2.93
N ILE A 6 -7.23 -23.55 3.41
CA ILE A 6 -6.07 -23.89 2.59
C ILE A 6 -5.59 -25.29 2.97
N ARG A 7 -5.51 -26.17 1.98
CA ARG A 7 -4.78 -27.46 2.12
C ARG A 7 -3.39 -27.24 1.55
N GLY A 8 -2.41 -27.13 2.44
CA GLY A 8 -1.04 -26.83 2.06
C GLY A 8 -0.28 -27.97 1.41
N GLY A 9 1.00 -27.75 1.11
CA GLY A 9 1.92 -28.73 0.54
C GLY A 9 1.88 -28.86 -0.99
N LYS A 10 1.05 -28.09 -1.71
CA LYS A 10 1.08 -28.06 -3.17
C LYS A 10 2.07 -26.99 -3.68
N LYS A 11 2.97 -27.40 -4.58
CA LYS A 11 3.91 -26.48 -5.26
C LYS A 11 3.12 -25.60 -6.24
N LEU A 12 3.20 -24.29 -6.09
CA LEU A 12 2.56 -23.35 -7.02
C LEU A 12 3.29 -23.34 -8.37
N ARG A 13 2.55 -23.29 -9.48
CA ARG A 13 3.11 -23.29 -10.83
C ARG A 13 2.25 -22.46 -11.78
N GLY A 14 2.89 -21.79 -12.74
CA GLY A 14 2.22 -21.01 -13.78
C GLY A 14 2.52 -19.54 -13.69
N ASP A 15 1.64 -18.74 -14.30
CA ASP A 15 1.80 -17.30 -14.45
C ASP A 15 0.73 -16.58 -13.64
N VAL A 16 1.10 -15.45 -13.03
CA VAL A 16 0.16 -14.53 -12.38
C VAL A 16 0.38 -13.12 -12.90
N LYS A 17 -0.70 -12.46 -13.33
CA LYS A 17 -0.70 -11.05 -13.71
C LYS A 17 -1.02 -10.21 -12.47
N ILE A 18 -0.19 -9.21 -12.23
CA ILE A 18 -0.34 -8.29 -11.09
C ILE A 18 -1.32 -7.17 -11.42
N SER A 19 -2.17 -6.84 -10.47
CA SER A 19 -3.17 -5.77 -10.52
C SER A 19 -2.53 -4.40 -10.28
N GLY A 20 -3.31 -3.34 -10.47
CA GLY A 20 -2.89 -1.99 -10.16
C GLY A 20 -2.58 -1.77 -8.68
N MET A 21 -1.69 -0.84 -8.41
CA MET A 21 -1.19 -0.57 -7.07
C MET A 21 -2.25 0.17 -6.23
N LYS A 22 -2.80 -0.49 -5.23
CA LYS A 22 -3.75 0.13 -4.28
C LYS A 22 -3.21 1.43 -3.69
N ASN A 23 -1.93 1.45 -3.30
CA ASN A 23 -1.31 2.61 -2.68
C ASN A 23 -1.14 3.79 -3.65
N SER A 24 -1.14 3.56 -4.96
CA SER A 24 -1.25 4.59 -6.01
C SER A 24 -2.69 4.99 -6.27
N ALA A 25 -3.59 4.01 -6.32
CA ALA A 25 -5.00 4.25 -6.64
C ALA A 25 -5.66 5.24 -5.67
N LEU A 26 -5.43 5.09 -4.36
CA LEU A 26 -6.04 5.96 -3.35
C LEU A 26 -5.69 7.44 -3.54
N PRO A 27 -4.40 7.86 -3.62
CA PRO A 27 -4.07 9.26 -3.84
C PRO A 27 -4.45 9.77 -5.24
N VAL A 28 -4.48 8.92 -6.26
CA VAL A 28 -4.93 9.29 -7.61
C VAL A 28 -6.44 9.53 -7.60
N ILE A 29 -7.25 8.65 -6.99
CA ILE A 29 -8.71 8.83 -6.85
C ILE A 29 -9.02 10.14 -6.16
N PHE A 30 -8.43 10.42 -4.98
CA PHE A 30 -8.64 11.70 -4.30
C PHE A 30 -7.98 12.88 -5.03
N GLY A 31 -6.91 12.63 -5.78
CA GLY A 31 -6.26 13.60 -6.65
C GLY A 31 -7.15 14.08 -7.80
N THR A 32 -8.17 13.31 -8.23
CA THR A 32 -9.14 13.80 -9.24
C THR A 32 -9.91 15.04 -8.76
N ILE A 33 -10.05 15.24 -7.44
CA ILE A 33 -10.67 16.44 -6.87
C ILE A 33 -9.96 17.71 -7.34
N VAL A 34 -8.62 17.72 -7.38
CA VAL A 34 -7.86 18.90 -7.80
C VAL A 34 -7.91 19.10 -9.32
N ALA A 35 -8.12 18.05 -10.11
CA ALA A 35 -8.32 18.15 -11.54
C ALA A 35 -9.60 18.92 -11.90
N ASN A 36 -10.64 18.80 -11.07
CA ASN A 36 -11.95 19.46 -11.25
C ASN A 36 -12.57 19.22 -12.65
N ASP A 37 -12.41 18.02 -13.16
CA ASP A 37 -12.80 17.62 -14.51
C ASP A 37 -13.06 16.11 -14.55
N VAL A 38 -13.21 15.56 -15.76
CA VAL A 38 -13.41 14.12 -15.98
C VAL A 38 -12.07 13.41 -16.14
N CYS A 39 -11.78 12.48 -15.24
CA CYS A 39 -10.61 11.61 -15.32
C CYS A 39 -11.02 10.17 -15.63
N THR A 40 -10.29 9.50 -16.53
CA THR A 40 -10.42 8.06 -16.77
C THR A 40 -9.21 7.36 -16.13
N ILE A 41 -9.46 6.58 -15.09
CA ILE A 41 -8.41 5.85 -14.38
C ILE A 41 -8.48 4.38 -14.75
N LYS A 42 -7.37 3.86 -15.29
CA LYS A 42 -7.20 2.47 -15.70
C LYS A 42 -6.37 1.68 -14.70
N ASN A 43 -6.47 0.37 -14.78
CA ASN A 43 -5.77 -0.57 -13.91
C ASN A 43 -6.08 -0.33 -12.41
N LEU A 44 -7.32 0.08 -12.10
CA LEU A 44 -7.82 0.15 -10.72
C LEU A 44 -7.94 -1.27 -10.17
N PRO A 45 -7.37 -1.59 -9.01
CA PRO A 45 -7.56 -2.90 -8.41
C PRO A 45 -8.98 -3.02 -7.80
N ASP A 46 -9.62 -4.16 -8.03
CA ASP A 46 -10.91 -4.50 -7.43
C ASP A 46 -10.71 -4.97 -5.98
N VAL A 47 -10.61 -4.00 -5.08
CA VAL A 47 -10.42 -4.21 -3.64
C VAL A 47 -11.31 -3.25 -2.83
N SER A 48 -11.69 -3.65 -1.62
CA SER A 48 -12.68 -2.90 -0.83
C SER A 48 -12.23 -1.49 -0.43
N ASP A 49 -10.93 -1.22 -0.27
CA ASP A 49 -10.43 0.13 0.00
C ASP A 49 -10.66 1.07 -1.21
N ILE A 50 -10.62 0.55 -2.45
CA ILE A 50 -10.87 1.34 -3.67
C ILE A 50 -12.36 1.61 -3.85
N ALA A 51 -13.20 0.60 -3.66
CA ALA A 51 -14.66 0.79 -3.68
C ALA A 51 -15.08 1.87 -2.65
N LEU A 52 -14.57 1.77 -1.42
CA LEU A 52 -14.83 2.74 -0.36
C LEU A 52 -14.33 4.16 -0.71
N ALA A 53 -13.18 4.29 -1.40
CA ALA A 53 -12.67 5.59 -1.84
C ALA A 53 -13.56 6.24 -2.89
N LEU A 54 -14.04 5.46 -3.86
CA LEU A 54 -14.95 5.94 -4.90
C LEU A 54 -16.32 6.33 -4.31
N GLU A 55 -16.90 5.48 -3.46
CA GLU A 55 -18.12 5.81 -2.70
C GLU A 55 -17.94 7.10 -1.87
N THR A 56 -16.77 7.26 -1.23
CA THR A 56 -16.46 8.49 -0.47
C THR A 56 -16.52 9.74 -1.37
N LEU A 57 -15.97 9.67 -2.59
CA LEU A 57 -16.08 10.76 -3.57
C LEU A 57 -17.52 11.07 -3.97
N GLU A 58 -18.34 10.04 -4.18
CA GLU A 58 -19.76 10.21 -4.53
C GLU A 58 -20.52 10.93 -3.40
N THR A 59 -20.21 10.67 -2.12
CA THR A 59 -20.85 11.35 -1.00
C THR A 59 -20.63 12.87 -1.00
N ILE A 60 -19.57 13.35 -1.65
CA ILE A 60 -19.22 14.77 -1.73
C ILE A 60 -19.57 15.40 -3.10
N GLY A 61 -20.16 14.61 -4.01
CA GLY A 61 -20.73 15.11 -5.27
C GLY A 61 -19.95 14.75 -6.53
N ALA A 62 -19.03 13.79 -6.48
CA ALA A 62 -18.46 13.22 -7.70
C ALA A 62 -19.44 12.23 -8.36
N GLU A 63 -19.29 12.04 -9.66
CA GLU A 63 -19.97 10.98 -10.41
C GLU A 63 -18.94 9.93 -10.82
N VAL A 64 -19.21 8.65 -10.50
CA VAL A 64 -18.31 7.53 -10.79
C VAL A 64 -19.02 6.54 -11.70
N ARG A 65 -18.36 6.15 -12.79
CA ARG A 65 -18.87 5.14 -13.72
C ARG A 65 -17.76 4.20 -14.16
N PHE A 66 -17.95 2.90 -13.97
CA PHE A 66 -17.06 1.87 -14.50
C PHE A 66 -17.33 1.60 -15.98
N ILE A 67 -16.26 1.51 -16.78
CA ILE A 67 -16.29 1.04 -18.18
C ILE A 67 -16.12 -0.48 -18.20
N ASP A 68 -15.23 -0.97 -17.36
CA ASP A 68 -14.93 -2.39 -17.13
C ASP A 68 -14.55 -2.60 -15.66
N THR A 69 -14.14 -3.80 -15.27
CA THR A 69 -13.82 -4.15 -13.88
C THR A 69 -12.63 -3.39 -13.29
N THR A 70 -11.78 -2.77 -14.12
CA THR A 70 -10.52 -2.11 -13.72
C THR A 70 -10.40 -0.68 -14.24
N THR A 71 -11.41 -0.17 -14.94
CA THR A 71 -11.41 1.18 -15.52
C THR A 71 -12.61 1.96 -15.05
N ALA A 72 -12.39 3.08 -14.37
CA ALA A 72 -13.45 4.00 -13.94
C ALA A 72 -13.29 5.38 -14.58
N ILE A 73 -14.41 5.99 -14.93
CA ILE A 73 -14.54 7.42 -15.24
C ILE A 73 -14.99 8.10 -13.96
N ILE A 74 -14.23 9.11 -13.52
CA ILE A 74 -14.50 9.90 -12.31
C ILE A 74 -14.68 11.36 -12.73
N ASP A 75 -15.88 11.88 -12.59
CA ASP A 75 -16.22 13.29 -12.83
C ASP A 75 -16.30 14.02 -11.50
N THR A 76 -15.35 14.92 -11.26
CA THR A 76 -15.27 15.68 -10.00
C THR A 76 -15.74 17.12 -10.11
N ARG A 77 -16.31 17.55 -11.25
CA ARG A 77 -16.83 18.92 -11.44
C ARG A 77 -17.93 19.26 -10.45
N GLY A 78 -18.75 18.25 -10.07
CA GLY A 78 -19.84 18.37 -9.09
C GLY A 78 -19.41 18.33 -7.63
N VAL A 79 -18.12 18.06 -7.33
CA VAL A 79 -17.62 17.95 -5.95
C VAL A 79 -17.74 19.27 -5.21
N GLN A 80 -18.31 19.22 -4.01
CA GLN A 80 -18.52 20.36 -3.12
C GLN A 80 -17.60 20.33 -1.91
N MET A 81 -17.35 21.50 -1.30
CA MET A 81 -16.64 21.60 -0.02
C MET A 81 -17.54 21.10 1.11
N LYS A 82 -17.55 19.79 1.31
CA LYS A 82 -18.38 19.05 2.25
C LYS A 82 -17.53 17.97 2.92
N SER A 83 -17.67 17.80 4.23
CA SER A 83 -17.03 16.68 4.93
C SER A 83 -17.70 15.36 4.54
N PRO A 84 -16.94 14.35 4.08
CA PRO A 84 -17.51 13.03 3.91
C PRO A 84 -18.01 12.45 5.24
N PRO A 85 -19.02 11.56 5.23
CA PRO A 85 -19.49 10.91 6.44
C PRO A 85 -18.38 10.16 7.17
N LEU A 86 -18.36 10.23 8.51
CA LEU A 86 -17.31 9.63 9.34
C LEU A 86 -17.18 8.11 9.12
N GLU A 87 -18.31 7.43 8.84
CA GLU A 87 -18.34 5.99 8.58
C GLU A 87 -17.50 5.55 7.38
N TYR A 88 -17.27 6.43 6.39
CA TYR A 88 -16.41 6.18 5.24
C TYR A 88 -14.94 6.45 5.59
N VAL A 89 -14.65 7.62 6.13
CA VAL A 89 -13.25 8.05 6.38
C VAL A 89 -12.58 7.27 7.49
N SER A 90 -13.34 6.84 8.52
CA SER A 90 -12.80 6.07 9.65
C SER A 90 -12.39 4.63 9.29
N LYS A 91 -12.86 4.08 8.18
CA LYS A 91 -12.50 2.71 7.74
C LYS A 91 -11.22 2.64 6.93
N MET A 92 -10.76 3.77 6.39
CA MET A 92 -9.65 3.80 5.43
C MET A 92 -8.61 4.86 5.79
N ARG A 93 -7.34 4.44 5.94
CA ARG A 93 -6.24 5.39 6.20
C ARG A 93 -6.02 6.38 5.06
N GLY A 94 -6.23 5.95 3.82
CA GLY A 94 -6.11 6.79 2.62
C GLY A 94 -7.04 7.98 2.57
N SER A 95 -8.10 8.02 3.40
CA SER A 95 -8.98 9.18 3.51
C SER A 95 -8.26 10.47 3.92
N THR A 96 -7.05 10.38 4.50
CA THR A 96 -6.20 11.56 4.76
C THR A 96 -5.88 12.36 3.51
N TYR A 97 -5.82 11.73 2.32
CA TYR A 97 -5.52 12.44 1.07
C TYR A 97 -6.60 13.45 0.67
N LEU A 98 -7.82 13.26 1.16
CA LEU A 98 -8.90 14.26 1.02
C LEU A 98 -8.51 15.63 1.56
N ILE A 99 -7.71 15.69 2.65
CA ILE A 99 -7.34 16.96 3.28
C ILE A 99 -6.54 17.80 2.28
N GLY A 100 -5.47 17.24 1.69
CA GLY A 100 -4.64 17.94 0.71
C GLY A 100 -5.40 18.29 -0.57
N ALA A 101 -6.22 17.37 -1.07
CA ALA A 101 -7.00 17.58 -2.28
C ALA A 101 -8.05 18.70 -2.12
N MET A 102 -8.82 18.67 -1.01
CA MET A 102 -9.82 19.70 -0.71
C MET A 102 -9.17 21.05 -0.41
N LEU A 103 -8.08 21.06 0.38
CA LEU A 103 -7.34 22.28 0.67
C LEU A 103 -6.78 22.92 -0.61
N GLY A 104 -6.22 22.12 -1.51
CA GLY A 104 -5.76 22.60 -2.82
C GLY A 104 -6.88 23.25 -3.63
N ARG A 105 -8.01 22.55 -3.81
CA ARG A 105 -9.12 23.02 -4.64
C ARG A 105 -9.92 24.15 -3.99
N PHE A 106 -10.34 23.98 -2.73
CA PHE A 106 -11.30 24.86 -2.06
C PHE A 106 -10.69 25.84 -1.06
N LYS A 107 -9.36 25.77 -0.83
CA LYS A 107 -8.65 26.50 0.23
C LYS A 107 -9.19 26.17 1.63
N LYS A 108 -9.96 25.12 1.72
CA LYS A 108 -10.59 24.64 2.96
C LYS A 108 -10.75 23.12 2.90
N ALA A 109 -10.50 22.45 4.01
CA ALA A 109 -10.75 21.02 4.19
C ALA A 109 -11.31 20.74 5.58
N GLN A 110 -12.26 19.83 5.67
CA GLN A 110 -12.78 19.31 6.91
C GLN A 110 -13.01 17.81 6.75
N VAL A 111 -12.19 16.99 7.40
CA VAL A 111 -12.18 15.54 7.24
C VAL A 111 -12.11 14.87 8.60
N GLY A 112 -12.92 13.84 8.81
CA GLY A 112 -12.86 13.01 10.02
C GLY A 112 -11.50 12.33 10.16
N ALA A 113 -11.09 12.05 11.39
CA ALA A 113 -9.84 11.34 11.66
C ALA A 113 -9.83 9.98 10.95
N PRO A 114 -8.75 9.67 10.24
CA PRO A 114 -8.65 8.42 9.47
C PRO A 114 -8.49 7.21 10.39
N GLY A 115 -9.09 6.10 9.98
CA GLY A 115 -8.96 4.81 10.65
C GLY A 115 -8.16 3.79 9.85
N GLY A 116 -8.53 2.54 9.95
CA GLY A 116 -8.21 1.48 8.99
C GLY A 116 -7.12 0.48 9.32
N CYS A 117 -6.18 0.72 10.26
CA CYS A 117 -5.17 -0.28 10.62
C CYS A 117 -4.86 -0.27 12.12
N ASN A 118 -4.76 -1.46 12.71
CA ASN A 118 -4.59 -1.70 14.14
C ASN A 118 -3.13 -1.88 14.59
N PHE A 119 -2.16 -1.27 13.91
CA PHE A 119 -0.75 -1.33 14.30
C PHE A 119 -0.13 0.06 14.38
N GLY A 120 0.39 0.40 15.55
CA GLY A 120 1.12 1.63 15.87
C GLY A 120 0.36 2.94 15.67
N ASP A 121 0.85 3.99 16.30
CA ASP A 121 0.37 5.35 16.11
C ASP A 121 0.80 5.87 14.74
N ARG A 122 -0.11 6.52 14.04
CA ARG A 122 0.15 7.11 12.72
C ARG A 122 -0.18 8.60 12.76
N PRO A 123 0.68 9.41 13.37
CA PRO A 123 0.44 10.82 13.56
C PRO A 123 0.34 11.54 12.21
N ILE A 124 -0.47 12.62 12.19
CA ILE A 124 -0.63 13.49 11.01
C ILE A 124 0.14 14.81 11.14
N ASN A 125 1.02 14.90 12.13
CA ASN A 125 1.79 16.10 12.44
C ASN A 125 2.59 16.64 11.24
N GLN A 126 3.19 15.78 10.43
CA GLN A 126 3.92 16.18 9.22
C GLN A 126 3.00 16.72 8.13
N HIS A 127 1.76 16.22 8.03
CA HIS A 127 0.74 16.77 7.12
C HIS A 127 0.37 18.20 7.55
N LEU A 128 0.04 18.38 8.83
CA LEU A 128 -0.35 19.68 9.37
C LEU A 128 0.79 20.69 9.30
N LYS A 129 2.03 20.26 9.61
CA LYS A 129 3.25 21.08 9.43
C LYS A 129 3.38 21.58 8.00
N GLY A 130 3.23 20.68 7.02
CA GLY A 130 3.32 21.04 5.61
C GLY A 130 2.23 22.04 5.19
N PHE A 131 0.99 21.83 5.59
CA PHE A 131 -0.10 22.76 5.29
C PHE A 131 0.12 24.14 5.93
N ALA A 132 0.59 24.17 7.19
CA ALA A 132 0.90 25.42 7.87
C ALA A 132 2.02 26.21 7.15
N LEU A 133 3.06 25.53 6.64
CA LEU A 133 4.12 26.16 5.85
C LEU A 133 3.62 26.69 4.50
N LEU A 134 2.56 26.10 3.94
CA LEU A 134 1.86 26.64 2.76
C LEU A 134 0.90 27.79 3.08
N GLY A 135 0.79 28.21 4.36
CA GLY A 135 -0.05 29.32 4.80
C GLY A 135 -1.45 28.90 5.31
N ALA A 136 -1.74 27.61 5.42
CA ALA A 136 -3.01 27.17 5.98
C ALA A 136 -3.01 27.17 7.51
N ARG A 137 -4.12 27.58 8.10
CA ARG A 137 -4.42 27.38 9.52
C ARG A 137 -4.97 25.99 9.71
N THR A 138 -4.42 25.22 10.63
CA THR A 138 -4.82 23.82 10.86
C THR A 138 -5.26 23.62 12.31
N SER A 139 -6.29 22.80 12.53
CA SER A 139 -6.72 22.37 13.85
C SER A 139 -7.13 20.89 13.84
N PHE A 140 -6.98 20.28 15.02
CA PHE A 140 -7.51 18.94 15.28
C PHE A 140 -8.49 19.07 16.47
N GLU A 141 -9.76 18.90 16.18
CA GLU A 141 -10.81 19.10 17.15
C GLU A 141 -11.06 17.87 18.03
N SER A 142 -11.67 18.08 19.20
CA SER A 142 -12.00 17.02 20.17
C SER A 142 -12.99 15.98 19.62
N ASN A 143 -13.75 16.33 18.58
CA ASN A 143 -14.67 15.44 17.87
C ASN A 143 -13.97 14.57 16.81
N ALA A 144 -12.64 14.49 16.83
CA ALA A 144 -11.81 13.78 15.85
C ALA A 144 -11.93 14.32 14.41
N MET A 145 -12.18 15.63 14.24
CA MET A 145 -12.18 16.32 12.95
C MET A 145 -10.86 17.04 12.71
N ILE A 146 -10.30 16.86 11.54
CA ILE A 146 -9.13 17.59 11.03
C ILE A 146 -9.67 18.74 10.18
N GLN A 147 -9.26 19.96 10.49
CA GLN A 147 -9.59 21.15 9.70
C GLN A 147 -8.31 21.79 9.18
N ALA A 148 -8.38 22.29 7.96
CA ALA A 148 -7.34 23.11 7.35
C ALA A 148 -8.02 24.21 6.51
N GLU A 149 -7.58 25.45 6.64
CA GLU A 149 -8.16 26.60 5.93
C GLU A 149 -7.06 27.61 5.57
N ALA A 150 -7.06 28.05 4.31
CA ALA A 150 -6.13 29.04 3.77
C ALA A 150 -6.90 30.23 3.19
N PRO A 151 -7.42 31.15 4.03
CA PRO A 151 -8.27 32.26 3.57
C PRO A 151 -7.53 33.21 2.63
N ASP A 152 -6.21 33.36 2.81
CA ASP A 152 -5.36 34.24 1.99
C ASP A 152 -4.76 33.46 0.79
N GLY A 153 -5.20 32.22 0.54
CA GLY A 153 -4.63 31.33 -0.48
C GLY A 153 -3.49 30.48 0.06
N LEU A 154 -3.01 29.57 -0.80
CA LEU A 154 -1.82 28.77 -0.52
C LEU A 154 -0.60 29.38 -1.21
N HIS A 155 0.54 29.46 -0.53
CA HIS A 155 1.78 30.03 -1.02
C HIS A 155 2.90 28.98 -1.00
N GLY A 156 3.65 28.90 -2.09
CA GLY A 156 4.79 28.01 -2.19
C GLY A 156 5.85 28.33 -1.14
N ASN A 157 6.43 27.31 -0.54
CA ASN A 157 7.42 27.43 0.51
C ASN A 157 8.37 26.23 0.51
N LEU A 158 9.46 26.32 1.27
CA LEU A 158 10.31 25.20 1.60
C LEU A 158 9.66 24.40 2.75
N VAL A 159 9.36 23.13 2.49
CA VAL A 159 8.75 22.22 3.43
C VAL A 159 9.73 21.09 3.72
N TYR A 160 10.45 21.18 4.84
CA TYR A 160 11.30 20.10 5.32
C TYR A 160 10.47 19.14 6.19
N LEU A 161 10.43 17.86 5.79
CA LEU A 161 9.79 16.79 6.57
C LEU A 161 10.79 16.19 7.56
N ASP A 162 10.43 16.13 8.85
CA ASP A 162 11.31 15.59 9.90
C ASP A 162 11.55 14.08 9.71
N ILE A 163 10.57 13.41 9.10
CA ILE A 163 10.65 12.02 8.66
C ILE A 163 10.11 11.91 7.24
N ALA A 164 10.66 11.00 6.43
CA ALA A 164 10.16 10.69 5.09
C ALA A 164 8.77 10.03 5.19
N SER A 165 7.72 10.86 5.15
CA SER A 165 6.32 10.43 5.29
C SER A 165 5.62 10.40 3.95
N VAL A 166 5.21 9.21 3.51
CA VAL A 166 4.41 9.01 2.29
C VAL A 166 3.15 9.86 2.31
N GLY A 167 2.37 9.75 3.39
CA GLY A 167 1.10 10.45 3.52
C GLY A 167 1.27 11.97 3.47
N ALA A 168 2.25 12.52 4.20
CA ALA A 168 2.52 13.95 4.19
C ALA A 168 3.02 14.43 2.83
N THR A 169 3.96 13.71 2.20
CA THR A 169 4.47 14.05 0.87
C THR A 169 3.34 14.19 -0.15
N ILE A 170 2.44 13.20 -0.22
CA ILE A 170 1.31 13.22 -1.16
C ILE A 170 0.32 14.34 -0.80
N ASN A 171 -0.03 14.51 0.47
CA ASN A 171 -0.99 15.55 0.88
C ASN A 171 -0.48 16.96 0.59
N ILE A 172 0.81 17.20 0.87
CA ILE A 172 1.43 18.49 0.56
C ILE A 172 1.47 18.69 -0.95
N MET A 173 1.80 17.65 -1.73
CA MET A 173 1.79 17.69 -3.18
C MET A 173 0.42 18.08 -3.74
N LEU A 174 -0.67 17.42 -3.27
CA LEU A 174 -2.05 17.71 -3.67
C LEU A 174 -2.47 19.15 -3.34
N ALA A 175 -2.05 19.67 -2.18
CA ALA A 175 -2.36 21.05 -1.80
C ALA A 175 -1.54 22.08 -2.61
N ALA A 176 -0.26 21.78 -2.88
CA ALA A 176 0.71 22.69 -3.46
C ALA A 176 0.54 22.92 -4.96
N VAL A 177 -0.23 22.07 -5.69
CA VAL A 177 -0.42 22.25 -7.15
C VAL A 177 -1.06 23.59 -7.52
N PHE A 178 -1.76 24.23 -6.58
CA PHE A 178 -2.37 25.57 -6.75
C PHE A 178 -1.75 26.63 -5.84
N ALA A 179 -0.66 26.32 -5.12
CA ALA A 179 0.03 27.31 -4.28
C ALA A 179 0.74 28.36 -5.15
N GLU A 180 0.58 29.64 -4.81
CA GLU A 180 1.27 30.73 -5.52
C GLU A 180 2.79 30.59 -5.37
N GLY A 181 3.52 30.57 -6.47
CA GLY A 181 4.97 30.43 -6.47
C GLY A 181 5.44 28.98 -6.57
N THR A 182 6.47 28.62 -5.81
CA THR A 182 7.11 27.29 -5.85
C THR A 182 7.19 26.69 -4.47
N THR A 183 6.72 25.46 -4.35
CA THR A 183 6.90 24.63 -3.16
C THR A 183 8.05 23.66 -3.37
N ILE A 184 8.92 23.51 -2.38
CA ILE A 184 9.99 22.51 -2.35
C ILE A 184 9.74 21.61 -1.13
N ILE A 185 9.53 20.32 -1.35
CA ILE A 185 9.43 19.34 -0.27
C ILE A 185 10.79 18.66 -0.15
N GLU A 186 11.48 18.88 0.97
CA GLU A 186 12.73 18.22 1.32
C GLU A 186 12.49 17.05 2.27
N ASN A 187 13.37 16.05 2.22
CA ASN A 187 13.21 14.76 2.89
C ASN A 187 11.88 14.08 2.51
N ALA A 188 11.47 14.26 1.26
CA ALA A 188 10.26 13.66 0.70
C ALA A 188 10.38 12.12 0.70
N ALA A 189 9.26 11.45 0.85
CA ALA A 189 9.17 10.02 0.61
C ALA A 189 9.37 9.72 -0.89
N ARG A 190 9.92 8.53 -1.22
CA ARG A 190 10.41 8.19 -2.57
C ARG A 190 9.72 6.98 -3.19
N GLU A 191 8.75 6.42 -2.50
CA GLU A 191 8.01 5.23 -2.90
C GLU A 191 7.40 5.36 -4.30
N PRO A 192 7.29 4.27 -5.08
CA PRO A 192 6.76 4.29 -6.46
C PRO A 192 5.39 4.97 -6.59
N HIS A 193 4.52 4.85 -5.59
CA HIS A 193 3.21 5.51 -5.61
C HIS A 193 3.27 7.03 -5.41
N ILE A 194 4.38 7.58 -4.89
CA ILE A 194 4.64 9.04 -4.92
C ILE A 194 4.89 9.48 -6.36
N VAL A 195 5.72 8.72 -7.09
CA VAL A 195 6.02 8.99 -8.50
C VAL A 195 4.75 8.88 -9.32
N ASP A 196 3.98 7.83 -9.12
CA ASP A 196 2.72 7.57 -9.82
C ASP A 196 1.71 8.71 -9.60
N THR A 197 1.53 9.16 -8.34
CA THR A 197 0.68 10.32 -8.02
C THR A 197 1.16 11.60 -8.71
N ALA A 198 2.48 11.87 -8.72
CA ALA A 198 3.04 13.03 -9.40
C ALA A 198 2.85 12.96 -10.92
N CYS A 199 3.02 11.77 -11.52
CA CYS A 199 2.77 11.54 -12.95
C CYS A 199 1.30 11.77 -13.31
N PHE A 200 0.36 11.30 -12.49
CA PHE A 200 -1.06 11.58 -12.66
C PHE A 200 -1.35 13.09 -12.62
N LEU A 201 -0.86 13.79 -11.60
CA LEU A 201 -1.08 15.23 -11.47
C LEU A 201 -0.44 16.01 -12.66
N ASN A 202 0.76 15.61 -13.11
CA ASN A 202 1.39 16.19 -14.29
C ASN A 202 0.60 15.88 -15.58
N ALA A 203 -0.01 14.70 -15.70
CA ALA A 203 -0.91 14.40 -16.81
C ALA A 203 -2.18 15.29 -16.77
N CYS A 204 -2.57 15.77 -15.59
CA CYS A 204 -3.64 16.75 -15.43
C CYS A 204 -3.18 18.22 -15.62
N GLY A 205 -1.90 18.48 -15.95
CA GLY A 205 -1.37 19.82 -16.19
C GLY A 205 -0.60 20.44 -15.02
N ALA A 206 -0.31 19.70 -13.94
CA ALA A 206 0.55 20.16 -12.87
C ALA A 206 2.03 20.30 -13.33
N ASN A 207 2.84 20.96 -12.53
CA ASN A 207 4.27 21.10 -12.77
C ASN A 207 5.06 20.60 -11.54
N ILE A 208 5.27 19.28 -11.51
CA ILE A 208 5.92 18.56 -10.42
C ILE A 208 7.18 17.88 -10.96
N MET A 209 8.31 18.12 -10.32
CA MET A 209 9.61 17.55 -10.65
C MET A 209 10.24 16.91 -9.41
N GLY A 210 11.11 15.91 -9.62
CA GLY A 210 11.89 15.27 -8.55
C GLY A 210 11.14 14.19 -7.75
N ALA A 211 9.91 13.82 -8.11
CA ALA A 211 9.23 12.69 -7.49
C ALA A 211 10.09 11.41 -7.62
N GLY A 212 10.18 10.63 -6.54
CA GLY A 212 11.11 9.49 -6.46
C GLY A 212 12.49 9.84 -5.92
N THR A 213 12.79 11.14 -5.71
CA THR A 213 13.98 11.61 -5.01
C THR A 213 13.61 12.15 -3.62
N ASN A 214 14.59 12.55 -2.83
CA ASN A 214 14.36 13.16 -1.52
C ASN A 214 13.92 14.63 -1.60
N MET A 215 13.85 15.21 -2.81
CA MET A 215 13.42 16.59 -3.04
C MET A 215 12.39 16.64 -4.17
N ILE A 216 11.21 17.16 -3.88
CA ILE A 216 10.15 17.37 -4.87
C ILE A 216 9.89 18.86 -5.01
N LYS A 217 9.93 19.35 -6.25
CA LYS A 217 9.65 20.75 -6.59
C LYS A 217 8.32 20.85 -7.32
N ILE A 218 7.42 21.70 -6.82
CA ILE A 218 6.09 21.92 -7.36
C ILE A 218 5.95 23.40 -7.68
N LYS A 219 5.75 23.73 -8.96
CA LYS A 219 5.39 25.08 -9.36
C LYS A 219 3.87 25.16 -9.48
N GLY A 220 3.26 26.02 -8.69
CA GLY A 220 1.81 26.17 -8.71
C GLY A 220 1.29 26.60 -10.08
N VAL A 221 0.11 26.07 -10.44
CA VAL A 221 -0.60 26.37 -11.69
C VAL A 221 -1.96 26.99 -11.38
N LYS A 222 -2.58 27.64 -12.37
CA LYS A 222 -3.89 28.28 -12.19
C LYS A 222 -5.03 27.28 -12.25
N GLU A 223 -4.91 26.27 -13.10
CA GLU A 223 -5.93 25.26 -13.35
C GLU A 223 -5.30 23.93 -13.72
N LEU A 224 -6.04 22.86 -13.50
CA LEU A 224 -5.76 21.53 -13.97
C LEU A 224 -6.93 21.06 -14.85
N HIS A 225 -6.76 19.97 -15.56
CA HIS A 225 -7.76 19.37 -16.44
C HIS A 225 -7.83 17.85 -16.23
N GLY A 226 -8.86 17.22 -16.77
CA GLY A 226 -8.99 15.77 -16.76
C GLY A 226 -7.96 15.07 -17.65
N CYS A 227 -7.71 13.81 -17.34
CA CYS A 227 -6.81 12.99 -18.13
C CYS A 227 -7.26 11.53 -18.18
N THR A 228 -6.66 10.74 -19.08
CA THR A 228 -6.67 9.27 -19.00
C THR A 228 -5.34 8.83 -18.41
N TYR A 229 -5.40 8.09 -17.29
CA TYR A 229 -4.21 7.66 -16.57
C TYR A 229 -4.30 6.15 -16.24
N GLU A 230 -3.19 5.44 -16.40
CA GLU A 230 -3.06 4.03 -16.05
C GLU A 230 -2.15 3.88 -14.84
N LEU A 231 -2.67 3.26 -13.77
CA LEU A 231 -1.93 3.03 -12.53
C LEU A 231 -0.81 2.01 -12.71
N ALA A 232 0.30 2.25 -12.05
CA ALA A 232 1.40 1.29 -11.97
C ALA A 232 0.97 -0.01 -11.27
N PRO A 233 1.56 -1.16 -11.62
CA PRO A 233 1.27 -2.44 -10.97
C PRO A 233 1.76 -2.49 -9.52
N ASP A 234 1.05 -3.28 -8.68
CA ASP A 234 1.32 -3.36 -7.23
C ASP A 234 2.57 -4.19 -6.91
N MET A 235 3.63 -3.52 -6.49
CA MET A 235 4.88 -4.17 -6.10
C MET A 235 4.74 -5.08 -4.88
N ILE A 236 3.78 -4.82 -3.98
CA ILE A 236 3.57 -5.63 -2.78
C ILE A 236 2.78 -6.89 -3.10
N GLU A 237 1.78 -6.78 -3.97
CA GLU A 237 1.10 -7.97 -4.52
C GLU A 237 2.10 -8.86 -5.24
N ALA A 238 2.93 -8.29 -6.12
CA ALA A 238 3.98 -9.00 -6.83
C ALA A 238 4.93 -9.74 -5.88
N GLY A 239 5.49 -9.03 -4.90
CA GLY A 239 6.37 -9.62 -3.89
C GLY A 239 5.70 -10.72 -3.09
N THR A 240 4.40 -10.61 -2.82
CA THR A 240 3.62 -11.63 -2.10
C THR A 240 3.56 -12.94 -2.90
N TYR A 241 3.31 -12.89 -4.23
CA TYR A 241 3.35 -14.09 -5.08
C TYR A 241 4.76 -14.65 -5.25
N MET A 242 5.78 -13.79 -5.31
CA MET A 242 7.18 -14.25 -5.33
C MET A 242 7.52 -15.04 -4.07
N VAL A 243 7.15 -14.53 -2.91
CA VAL A 243 7.35 -15.21 -1.61
C VAL A 243 6.52 -16.50 -1.53
N ALA A 244 5.27 -16.50 -2.02
CA ALA A 244 4.43 -17.71 -2.04
C ALA A 244 5.04 -18.81 -2.92
N ALA A 245 5.60 -18.47 -4.08
CA ALA A 245 6.32 -19.40 -4.96
C ALA A 245 7.54 -19.99 -4.24
N ALA A 246 8.35 -19.16 -3.60
CA ALA A 246 9.52 -19.58 -2.84
C ALA A 246 9.13 -20.51 -1.68
N ALA A 247 8.13 -20.13 -0.87
CA ALA A 247 7.69 -20.87 0.31
C ALA A 247 7.11 -22.25 -0.01
N THR A 248 6.46 -22.41 -1.19
CA THR A 248 5.88 -23.67 -1.64
C THR A 248 6.83 -24.55 -2.45
N GLY A 249 8.08 -24.11 -2.71
CA GLY A 249 9.00 -24.81 -3.60
C GLY A 249 8.48 -24.87 -5.05
N GLY A 250 7.66 -23.91 -5.45
CA GLY A 250 7.00 -23.83 -6.76
C GLY A 250 7.83 -23.10 -7.82
N ARG A 251 7.27 -22.96 -9.02
CA ARG A 251 7.81 -22.12 -10.08
C ARG A 251 6.72 -21.22 -10.64
N VAL A 252 6.79 -19.93 -10.38
CA VAL A 252 5.77 -18.94 -10.76
C VAL A 252 6.43 -17.78 -11.49
N THR A 253 5.84 -17.39 -12.63
CA THR A 253 6.19 -16.16 -13.33
C THR A 253 5.19 -15.07 -12.95
N VAL A 254 5.69 -14.04 -12.29
CA VAL A 254 4.93 -12.83 -11.90
C VAL A 254 5.06 -11.83 -13.03
N LYS A 255 3.94 -11.48 -13.69
CA LYS A 255 3.87 -10.63 -14.90
C LYS A 255 3.20 -9.29 -14.62
N ASN A 256 3.39 -8.33 -15.52
CA ASN A 256 2.89 -6.96 -15.38
C ASN A 256 3.43 -6.32 -14.10
N ILE A 257 4.74 -6.18 -14.02
CA ILE A 257 5.46 -5.58 -12.89
C ILE A 257 6.54 -4.62 -13.37
N VAL A 258 7.01 -3.79 -12.48
CA VAL A 258 8.22 -2.98 -12.67
C VAL A 258 9.30 -3.52 -11.72
N PRO A 259 10.23 -4.37 -12.21
CA PRO A 259 11.24 -5.00 -11.34
C PRO A 259 12.06 -4.00 -10.52
N LYS A 260 12.30 -2.81 -11.06
CA LYS A 260 12.98 -1.69 -10.38
C LYS A 260 12.30 -1.27 -9.07
N HIS A 261 10.98 -1.42 -8.97
CA HIS A 261 10.23 -1.11 -7.75
C HIS A 261 10.47 -2.12 -6.62
N MET A 262 11.06 -3.28 -6.92
CA MET A 262 11.15 -4.44 -6.03
C MET A 262 12.59 -4.86 -5.71
N GLU A 263 13.59 -4.01 -6.00
CA GLU A 263 15.02 -4.35 -5.86
C GLU A 263 15.36 -4.93 -4.47
N ALA A 264 14.83 -4.35 -3.39
CA ALA A 264 15.09 -4.84 -2.04
C ALA A 264 14.51 -6.24 -1.79
N VAL A 265 13.33 -6.54 -2.35
CA VAL A 265 12.68 -7.87 -2.27
C VAL A 265 13.45 -8.88 -3.09
N ILE A 266 13.82 -8.52 -4.33
CA ILE A 266 14.65 -9.34 -5.23
C ILE A 266 15.98 -9.67 -4.58
N ALA A 267 16.66 -8.68 -4.02
CA ALA A 267 17.94 -8.85 -3.36
C ALA A 267 17.85 -9.85 -2.18
N LYS A 268 16.81 -9.73 -1.35
CA LYS A 268 16.63 -10.64 -0.21
C LYS A 268 16.25 -12.06 -0.61
N LEU A 269 15.43 -12.25 -1.65
CA LEU A 269 15.16 -13.58 -2.19
C LEU A 269 16.42 -14.22 -2.78
N SER A 270 17.24 -13.46 -3.52
CA SER A 270 18.52 -13.93 -4.05
C SER A 270 19.51 -14.26 -2.93
N GLU A 271 19.60 -13.43 -1.88
CA GLU A 271 20.50 -13.61 -0.73
C GLU A 271 20.22 -14.93 0.01
N ILE A 272 18.95 -15.31 0.17
CA ILE A 272 18.58 -16.58 0.82
C ILE A 272 18.74 -17.79 -0.11
N GLY A 273 19.06 -17.57 -1.40
CA GLY A 273 19.34 -18.63 -2.36
C GLY A 273 18.14 -19.05 -3.22
N ILE A 274 17.14 -18.20 -3.36
CA ILE A 274 16.00 -18.43 -4.28
C ILE A 274 16.40 -17.99 -5.69
N PRO A 275 16.39 -18.87 -6.70
CA PRO A 275 16.69 -18.52 -8.08
C PRO A 275 15.60 -17.64 -8.68
N LEU A 276 16.03 -16.54 -9.32
CA LEU A 276 15.17 -15.56 -9.99
C LEU A 276 15.63 -15.36 -11.45
N GLU A 277 14.68 -15.37 -12.38
CA GLU A 277 14.88 -14.96 -13.77
C GLU A 277 14.14 -13.62 -13.94
N ILE A 278 14.88 -12.52 -14.17
CA ILE A 278 14.34 -11.16 -14.20
C ILE A 278 14.29 -10.71 -15.67
N ASN A 279 13.12 -10.28 -16.13
CA ASN A 279 12.90 -9.66 -17.44
C ASN A 279 12.36 -8.22 -17.23
N ASP A 280 12.06 -7.52 -18.32
CA ASP A 280 11.65 -6.11 -18.28
C ASP A 280 10.35 -5.86 -17.49
N ASP A 281 9.38 -6.79 -17.61
CA ASP A 281 8.03 -6.67 -17.02
C ASP A 281 7.60 -7.90 -16.22
N SER A 282 8.53 -8.83 -15.96
CA SER A 282 8.21 -10.09 -15.30
C SER A 282 9.41 -10.67 -14.53
N ILE A 283 9.10 -11.46 -13.49
CA ILE A 283 10.08 -12.22 -12.73
C ILE A 283 9.58 -13.64 -12.55
N THR A 284 10.41 -14.62 -12.93
CA THR A 284 10.16 -16.03 -12.62
C THR A 284 10.91 -16.40 -11.35
N VAL A 285 10.17 -16.87 -10.35
CA VAL A 285 10.71 -17.38 -9.09
C VAL A 285 10.70 -18.89 -9.15
N SER A 286 11.84 -19.52 -8.87
CA SER A 286 11.96 -20.97 -8.73
C SER A 286 12.25 -21.32 -7.27
N GLY A 287 11.25 -21.83 -6.55
CA GLY A 287 11.43 -22.28 -5.18
C GLY A 287 12.37 -23.47 -5.08
N THR A 288 13.05 -23.57 -3.97
CA THR A 288 14.03 -24.62 -3.65
C THR A 288 13.57 -25.43 -2.45
N ASP A 289 14.07 -26.66 -2.31
CA ASP A 289 13.76 -27.50 -1.15
C ASP A 289 14.39 -26.99 0.16
N SER A 290 15.34 -26.06 0.06
CA SER A 290 15.94 -25.41 1.24
C SER A 290 16.57 -24.07 0.86
N PHE A 291 16.48 -23.10 1.77
CA PHE A 291 17.05 -21.76 1.62
C PHE A 291 17.63 -21.29 2.96
N ARG A 292 18.50 -20.28 2.91
CA ARG A 292 19.25 -19.81 4.07
C ARG A 292 18.45 -18.80 4.88
N ALA A 293 18.81 -18.67 6.15
CA ALA A 293 18.41 -17.56 7.00
C ALA A 293 19.04 -16.23 6.53
N THR A 294 18.43 -15.11 6.89
CA THR A 294 18.94 -13.76 6.60
C THR A 294 18.49 -12.75 7.65
N GLU A 295 19.13 -11.59 7.65
CA GLU A 295 18.68 -10.42 8.40
C GLU A 295 17.94 -9.45 7.47
N ILE A 296 16.78 -8.97 7.92
CA ILE A 296 15.95 -7.97 7.24
C ILE A 296 15.78 -6.78 8.17
N ARG A 297 16.01 -5.58 7.64
CA ARG A 297 15.63 -4.33 8.29
C ARG A 297 14.70 -3.54 7.38
N THR A 298 13.50 -3.24 7.87
CA THR A 298 12.59 -2.38 7.12
C THR A 298 13.10 -0.95 7.10
N ASN A 299 13.00 -0.28 5.96
CA ASN A 299 13.42 1.10 5.78
C ASN A 299 12.50 1.79 4.75
N PRO A 300 12.42 3.13 4.76
CA PRO A 300 11.80 3.87 3.65
C PRO A 300 12.42 3.48 2.31
N TYR A 301 11.62 3.54 1.26
CA TYR A 301 12.06 3.21 -0.10
C TYR A 301 13.33 4.01 -0.50
N PRO A 302 14.34 3.38 -1.17
CA PRO A 302 14.32 2.04 -1.77
C PRO A 302 14.75 0.89 -0.82
N GLY A 303 14.69 1.10 0.50
CA GLY A 303 14.97 0.04 1.45
C GLY A 303 13.88 -1.04 1.46
N PHE A 304 14.05 -2.05 2.31
CA PHE A 304 13.11 -3.17 2.38
C PHE A 304 11.75 -2.69 2.92
N PRO A 305 10.65 -2.87 2.15
CA PRO A 305 9.35 -2.32 2.51
C PRO A 305 8.74 -3.03 3.71
N THR A 306 8.27 -2.27 4.69
CA THR A 306 7.56 -2.77 5.87
C THR A 306 6.32 -3.63 5.48
N ASP A 307 5.71 -3.38 4.31
CA ASP A 307 4.56 -4.14 3.79
C ASP A 307 4.92 -5.55 3.28
N MET A 308 6.21 -5.87 3.12
CA MET A 308 6.70 -7.21 2.77
C MET A 308 7.25 -7.99 3.97
N GLN A 309 7.41 -7.33 5.10
CA GLN A 309 8.01 -7.91 6.30
C GLN A 309 7.22 -9.15 6.80
N PRO A 310 5.87 -9.13 6.91
CA PRO A 310 5.13 -10.31 7.37
C PRO A 310 5.24 -11.51 6.42
N GLN A 311 5.20 -11.30 5.10
CA GLN A 311 5.32 -12.36 4.11
C GLN A 311 6.69 -13.06 4.19
N PHE A 312 7.76 -12.26 4.36
CA PHE A 312 9.09 -12.81 4.57
C PHE A 312 9.21 -13.57 5.89
N ALA A 313 8.52 -13.15 6.96
CA ALA A 313 8.52 -13.91 8.20
C ALA A 313 7.91 -15.32 8.02
N ALA A 314 6.83 -15.45 7.22
CA ALA A 314 6.28 -16.75 6.87
C ALA A 314 7.27 -17.62 6.09
N LEU A 315 7.99 -17.05 5.12
CA LEU A 315 9.03 -17.74 4.35
C LEU A 315 10.17 -18.18 5.29
N LEU A 316 10.74 -17.23 6.03
CA LEU A 316 11.89 -17.44 6.89
C LEU A 316 11.61 -18.39 8.06
N ALA A 317 10.35 -18.61 8.43
CA ALA A 317 9.97 -19.61 9.43
C ALA A 317 10.42 -21.03 9.05
N CYS A 318 10.67 -21.31 7.75
CA CYS A 318 11.19 -22.58 7.27
C CYS A 318 12.64 -22.49 6.72
N SER A 319 13.36 -21.40 6.96
CA SER A 319 14.76 -21.24 6.51
C SER A 319 15.73 -22.10 7.34
N LYS A 320 16.90 -22.42 6.77
CA LYS A 320 17.98 -23.06 7.54
C LYS A 320 18.76 -22.03 8.34
N GLY A 321 18.62 -22.07 9.67
CA GLY A 321 19.32 -21.20 10.60
C GLY A 321 18.40 -20.24 11.32
N VAL A 322 18.96 -19.15 11.85
CA VAL A 322 18.25 -18.12 12.60
C VAL A 322 18.19 -16.85 11.75
N SER A 323 16.98 -16.38 11.47
CA SER A 323 16.73 -15.11 10.79
C SER A 323 16.33 -14.02 11.79
N LYS A 324 16.60 -12.77 11.43
CA LYS A 324 16.23 -11.61 12.23
C LYS A 324 15.47 -10.61 11.35
N ILE A 325 14.36 -10.11 11.84
CA ILE A 325 13.62 -9.00 11.20
C ILE A 325 13.57 -7.84 12.18
N SER A 326 14.14 -6.68 11.79
CA SER A 326 14.08 -5.43 12.56
C SER A 326 13.10 -4.46 11.87
N GLU A 327 12.03 -4.09 12.57
CA GLU A 327 11.01 -3.16 12.08
C GLU A 327 11.33 -1.72 12.51
N SER A 328 11.64 -0.84 11.57
CA SER A 328 12.03 0.55 11.86
C SER A 328 10.96 1.58 11.48
N ILE A 329 9.85 1.16 10.85
CA ILE A 329 8.80 2.06 10.35
C ILE A 329 7.63 2.12 11.31
N TRP A 330 7.16 0.94 11.80
CA TRP A 330 5.96 0.87 12.63
C TRP A 330 6.17 0.09 13.92
N SER A 331 5.76 0.63 15.03
CA SER A 331 5.67 -0.11 16.29
C SER A 331 4.54 -1.14 16.24
N GLY A 332 4.72 -2.29 16.90
CA GLY A 332 3.66 -3.29 17.06
C GLY A 332 3.25 -4.06 15.79
N ARG A 333 4.11 -4.13 14.76
CA ARG A 333 3.80 -4.81 13.49
C ARG A 333 4.00 -6.32 13.50
N PHE A 334 4.39 -6.93 14.61
CA PHE A 334 4.65 -8.37 14.71
C PHE A 334 3.46 -9.19 15.23
N LYS A 335 2.23 -8.67 15.20
CA LYS A 335 1.03 -9.39 15.68
C LYS A 335 0.82 -10.76 15.02
N TYR A 336 1.24 -10.92 13.77
CA TYR A 336 1.19 -12.18 13.03
C TYR A 336 2.10 -13.28 13.61
N ALA A 337 3.13 -12.93 14.37
CA ALA A 337 4.09 -13.90 14.94
C ALA A 337 3.41 -14.92 15.86
N ALA A 338 2.47 -14.45 16.70
CA ALA A 338 1.68 -15.33 17.55
C ALA A 338 0.83 -16.34 16.74
N GLU A 339 0.30 -15.89 15.59
CA GLU A 339 -0.48 -16.78 14.72
C GLU A 339 0.42 -17.77 13.96
N LEU A 340 1.60 -17.37 13.50
CA LEU A 340 2.58 -18.30 12.92
C LEU A 340 3.09 -19.32 13.95
N ASN A 341 3.25 -18.92 15.21
CA ASN A 341 3.65 -19.85 16.28
C ASN A 341 2.58 -20.93 16.55
N LYS A 342 1.28 -20.64 16.35
CA LYS A 342 0.21 -21.67 16.36
C LYS A 342 0.40 -22.69 15.24
N MET A 343 0.99 -22.30 14.12
CA MET A 343 1.34 -23.17 13.00
C MET A 343 2.67 -23.93 13.23
N GLY A 344 3.28 -23.80 14.40
CA GLY A 344 4.53 -24.46 14.76
C GLY A 344 5.79 -23.70 14.35
N ALA A 345 5.70 -22.42 13.96
CA ALA A 345 6.87 -21.58 13.83
C ALA A 345 7.53 -21.34 15.20
N ASN A 346 8.80 -20.93 15.19
CA ASN A 346 9.55 -20.57 16.39
C ASN A 346 10.03 -19.12 16.27
N ILE A 347 9.12 -18.21 16.59
CA ILE A 347 9.35 -16.75 16.46
C ILE A 347 9.23 -16.11 17.84
N GLU A 348 10.30 -15.44 18.26
CA GLU A 348 10.34 -14.60 19.44
C GLU A 348 10.37 -13.12 19.05
N VAL A 349 9.51 -12.31 19.66
CA VAL A 349 9.43 -10.85 19.39
C VAL A 349 9.96 -10.09 20.61
N ILE A 350 11.01 -9.31 20.40
CA ILE A 350 11.65 -8.49 21.43
C ILE A 350 11.64 -7.02 20.94
N GLY A 351 10.75 -6.22 21.50
CA GLY A 351 10.57 -4.84 21.03
C GLY A 351 10.20 -4.74 19.55
N ASN A 352 11.06 -4.12 18.76
CA ASN A 352 10.90 -3.97 17.31
C ASN A 352 11.70 -5.02 16.51
N GLU A 353 12.01 -6.15 17.08
CA GLU A 353 12.75 -7.23 16.43
C GLU A 353 12.02 -8.55 16.56
N ALA A 354 12.02 -9.35 15.50
CA ALA A 354 11.59 -10.74 15.52
C ALA A 354 12.78 -11.64 15.21
N ILE A 355 13.05 -12.57 16.12
CA ILE A 355 14.04 -13.64 15.96
C ILE A 355 13.29 -14.89 15.50
N ILE A 356 13.64 -15.40 14.35
CA ILE A 356 12.96 -16.52 13.69
C ILE A 356 13.91 -17.70 13.61
N ASN A 357 13.70 -18.71 14.45
CA ASN A 357 14.41 -19.97 14.36
C ASN A 357 13.71 -20.85 13.34
N GLY A 358 14.36 -21.15 12.23
CA GLY A 358 13.77 -21.93 11.16
C GLY A 358 13.37 -23.34 11.60
N VAL A 359 12.17 -23.77 11.23
CA VAL A 359 11.67 -25.11 11.48
C VAL A 359 11.62 -25.93 10.20
N SER A 360 11.57 -27.24 10.31
CA SER A 360 11.53 -28.12 9.12
C SER A 360 10.26 -27.95 8.30
N MET A 361 9.12 -27.65 8.95
CA MET A 361 7.82 -27.54 8.31
C MET A 361 6.80 -26.90 9.26
N LEU A 362 5.94 -26.04 8.72
CA LEU A 362 4.76 -25.53 9.42
C LEU A 362 3.63 -26.55 9.36
N LYS A 363 2.69 -26.45 10.30
CA LYS A 363 1.49 -27.29 10.40
C LYS A 363 0.24 -26.44 10.18
N GLY A 364 -0.78 -27.04 9.56
CA GLY A 364 -2.09 -26.41 9.42
C GLY A 364 -2.69 -26.10 10.80
N ALA A 365 -3.33 -24.92 10.93
CA ALA A 365 -3.95 -24.45 12.15
C ALA A 365 -5.08 -23.46 11.87
N ASP A 366 -5.91 -23.17 12.87
CA ASP A 366 -6.87 -22.06 12.87
C ASP A 366 -6.15 -20.78 13.29
N VAL A 367 -6.06 -19.81 12.37
CA VAL A 367 -5.35 -18.55 12.55
C VAL A 367 -6.22 -17.34 12.18
N LYS A 368 -5.87 -16.16 12.69
CA LYS A 368 -6.66 -14.93 12.50
C LYS A 368 -5.79 -13.81 11.90
N ALA A 369 -6.25 -13.24 10.79
CA ALA A 369 -5.63 -12.04 10.26
C ALA A 369 -5.84 -10.86 11.22
N SER A 370 -4.76 -10.16 11.57
CA SER A 370 -4.81 -8.94 12.39
C SER A 370 -4.83 -7.66 11.54
N ASP A 371 -4.40 -7.75 10.31
CA ASP A 371 -4.36 -6.70 9.30
C ASP A 371 -4.14 -7.32 7.91
N LEU A 372 -4.16 -6.46 6.87
CA LEU A 372 -4.00 -6.85 5.46
C LEU A 372 -2.75 -7.72 5.21
N ARG A 373 -1.58 -7.30 5.68
CA ARG A 373 -0.30 -7.97 5.38
C ARG A 373 -0.07 -9.19 6.26
N ALA A 374 -0.57 -9.15 7.49
CA ALA A 374 -0.65 -10.34 8.35
C ALA A 374 -1.54 -11.42 7.71
N GLY A 375 -2.67 -11.03 7.12
CA GLY A 375 -3.54 -11.96 6.39
C GLY A 375 -2.81 -12.66 5.24
N ALA A 376 -2.12 -11.90 4.38
CA ALA A 376 -1.32 -12.45 3.29
C ALA A 376 -0.19 -13.38 3.79
N CYS A 377 0.48 -13.00 4.87
CA CYS A 377 1.48 -13.82 5.56
C CYS A 377 0.92 -15.19 5.95
N LEU A 378 -0.26 -15.21 6.58
CA LEU A 378 -0.91 -16.44 7.04
C LEU A 378 -1.41 -17.30 5.87
N VAL A 379 -1.83 -16.70 4.76
CA VAL A 379 -2.14 -17.44 3.53
C VAL A 379 -0.89 -18.13 2.98
N ILE A 380 0.25 -17.41 2.87
CA ILE A 380 1.53 -17.99 2.44
C ILE A 380 1.94 -19.15 3.35
N ALA A 381 1.89 -18.94 4.67
CA ALA A 381 2.21 -19.97 5.64
C ALA A 381 1.31 -21.19 5.48
N GLY A 382 0.00 -21.00 5.26
CA GLY A 382 -0.97 -22.06 5.01
C GLY A 382 -0.69 -22.85 3.73
N LEU A 383 -0.25 -22.18 2.65
CA LEU A 383 0.13 -22.83 1.39
C LEU A 383 1.37 -23.73 1.56
N ALA A 384 2.33 -23.30 2.39
CA ALA A 384 3.57 -24.04 2.67
C ALA A 384 3.41 -25.11 3.76
N ALA A 385 2.39 -25.03 4.61
CA ALA A 385 2.18 -25.91 5.76
C ALA A 385 1.77 -27.32 5.36
N ASN A 386 1.99 -28.29 6.25
CA ASN A 386 1.39 -29.62 6.14
C ASN A 386 0.02 -29.63 6.84
N GLY A 387 -1.03 -30.06 6.13
CA GLY A 387 -2.38 -30.14 6.65
C GLY A 387 -3.29 -29.01 6.18
N ILE A 388 -4.32 -28.72 6.97
CA ILE A 388 -5.36 -27.73 6.63
C ILE A 388 -5.20 -26.51 7.53
N THR A 389 -5.11 -25.32 6.93
CA THR A 389 -5.11 -24.02 7.61
C THR A 389 -6.44 -23.32 7.36
N SER A 390 -7.02 -22.75 8.42
CA SER A 390 -8.21 -21.89 8.36
C SER A 390 -7.81 -20.48 8.76
N VAL A 391 -7.93 -19.54 7.83
CA VAL A 391 -7.64 -18.11 8.08
C VAL A 391 -8.96 -17.36 8.23
N SER A 392 -9.18 -16.73 9.37
CA SER A 392 -10.35 -15.87 9.64
C SER A 392 -10.01 -14.39 9.56
N ASN A 393 -11.02 -13.50 9.61
CA ASN A 393 -10.94 -12.06 9.39
C ASN A 393 -10.45 -11.73 7.97
N VAL A 394 -11.04 -12.40 6.99
CA VAL A 394 -10.67 -12.34 5.58
C VAL A 394 -10.88 -10.92 5.01
N GLU A 395 -11.79 -10.17 5.58
CA GLU A 395 -12.08 -8.78 5.24
C GLU A 395 -10.84 -7.88 5.26
N TYR A 396 -9.83 -8.19 6.06
CA TYR A 396 -8.54 -7.47 6.01
C TYR A 396 -7.78 -7.74 4.71
N ILE A 397 -7.86 -8.96 4.17
CA ILE A 397 -7.18 -9.35 2.93
C ILE A 397 -7.86 -8.69 1.72
N ASP A 398 -9.20 -8.64 1.71
CA ASP A 398 -10.02 -8.04 0.65
C ASP A 398 -9.76 -6.53 0.46
N ARG A 399 -9.14 -5.90 1.46
CA ARG A 399 -8.76 -4.48 1.40
C ARG A 399 -7.65 -4.18 0.40
N GLY A 400 -6.86 -5.16 -0.02
CA GLY A 400 -5.70 -4.85 -0.83
C GLY A 400 -5.13 -5.98 -1.67
N TYR A 401 -5.80 -7.13 -1.78
CA TYR A 401 -5.44 -8.20 -2.69
C TYR A 401 -6.63 -8.56 -3.58
N GLU A 402 -6.53 -8.18 -4.84
CA GLU A 402 -7.54 -8.47 -5.84
C GLU A 402 -7.55 -9.96 -6.21
N ASN A 403 -8.73 -10.60 -6.07
CA ASN A 403 -8.97 -11.98 -6.50
C ASN A 403 -7.90 -12.98 -6.02
N LEU A 404 -7.34 -12.78 -4.79
CA LEU A 404 -6.24 -13.58 -4.26
C LEU A 404 -6.48 -15.08 -4.37
N ILE A 405 -7.68 -15.54 -4.01
CA ILE A 405 -8.04 -16.96 -3.99
C ILE A 405 -8.03 -17.54 -5.41
N ASP A 406 -8.61 -16.83 -6.38
CA ASP A 406 -8.71 -17.32 -7.76
C ASP A 406 -7.34 -17.27 -8.46
N LYS A 407 -6.52 -16.25 -8.20
CA LYS A 407 -5.14 -16.19 -8.68
C LYS A 407 -4.32 -17.37 -8.12
N LEU A 408 -4.43 -17.68 -6.82
CA LEU A 408 -3.74 -18.81 -6.20
C LEU A 408 -4.27 -20.17 -6.71
N LYS A 409 -5.59 -20.34 -6.93
CA LYS A 409 -6.15 -21.53 -7.55
C LYS A 409 -5.60 -21.79 -8.94
N ARG A 410 -5.48 -20.74 -9.77
CA ARG A 410 -4.86 -20.83 -11.13
C ARG A 410 -3.41 -21.28 -11.06
N LEU A 411 -2.69 -20.94 -9.98
CA LEU A 411 -1.34 -21.41 -9.72
C LEU A 411 -1.30 -22.83 -9.10
N GLY A 412 -2.46 -23.50 -8.92
CA GLY A 412 -2.56 -24.87 -8.42
C GLY A 412 -2.75 -25.00 -6.92
N ALA A 413 -2.99 -23.93 -6.19
CA ALA A 413 -3.30 -24.01 -4.76
C ALA A 413 -4.64 -24.72 -4.50
N ASP A 414 -4.71 -25.47 -3.40
CA ASP A 414 -5.95 -26.01 -2.86
C ASP A 414 -6.48 -25.06 -1.78
N ILE A 415 -7.22 -24.07 -2.23
CA ILE A 415 -7.68 -22.94 -1.44
C ILE A 415 -9.14 -22.61 -1.77
N LYS A 416 -9.94 -22.27 -0.77
CA LYS A 416 -11.33 -21.83 -0.97
C LYS A 416 -11.78 -20.86 0.12
N ARG A 417 -12.76 -20.03 -0.22
CA ARG A 417 -13.52 -19.21 0.75
C ARG A 417 -14.78 -19.96 1.18
N VAL A 418 -15.10 -19.94 2.47
CA VAL A 418 -16.26 -20.58 3.07
C VAL A 418 -16.89 -19.66 4.09
#